data_ed33b5a14b8e13d1d90b51db9cfe2f5d
#
_entry.id   ed33b5a14b8e13d1d90b51db9cfe2f5d
#
_cell.length_a   1.000
_cell.length_b   1.000
_cell.length_c   1.000
_cell.angle_alpha   90.00
_cell.angle_beta   90.00
_cell.angle_gamma   90.00
#
_symmetry.space_group_name_H-M   'P 1'
#
loop_
_entity.id
_entity.type
_entity.pdbx_description
1 polymer ?
#
loop_
_entity_poly.entity_id
_entity_poly.type
_entity_poly.pdbx_seq_one_letter_code
_entity_poly.pdbx_strand_id
1 'polypeptide(L)'
;MEKESQTIFEKNVIEFVTVAAEFCAFLERAEHMKRKAFVDTSLKILPLLYLKASLLPKCETIGDEAPETYVTEEIYEILRINLAGLMGEKDDYLDVFVQDMVYSDQPIKKSISEDLADIYQDIKDFIFVFQLGLNETMNDSLAICQENFGLLWGQKLVNTLRALHDVKYNQQNENDEEDNEEENNELSDEDYGCLLYTSPSPRD
;
A
#
# COMPACT_ATOMS: atom_id res chain seq x y z
N MET A 1 31.42 -0.80 -13.14
CA MET A 1 31.06 -2.21 -12.78
C MET A 1 31.16 -2.52 -11.30
N GLU A 2 32.26 -2.35 -10.57
CA GLU A 2 32.29 -2.66 -9.12
C GLU A 2 31.50 -1.68 -8.22
N LYS A 3 31.39 -0.41 -8.61
CA LYS A 3 30.66 0.62 -7.84
C LYS A 3 29.13 0.47 -7.94
N GLU A 4 28.63 0.09 -9.09
CA GLU A 4 27.20 -0.06 -9.39
C GLU A 4 26.63 -1.32 -8.72
N SER A 5 27.41 -2.41 -8.69
CA SER A 5 27.04 -3.62 -7.94
C SER A 5 26.94 -3.38 -6.42
N GLN A 6 27.52 -2.31 -5.88
CA GLN A 6 27.40 -1.96 -4.45
C GLN A 6 26.10 -1.24 -4.12
N THR A 7 25.56 -0.44 -5.04
CA THR A 7 24.36 0.39 -4.79
C THR A 7 23.13 -0.44 -4.49
N ILE A 8 22.89 -1.53 -5.23
CA ILE A 8 21.73 -2.42 -5.02
C ILE A 8 21.73 -3.14 -3.67
N PHE A 9 22.89 -3.24 -2.98
CA PHE A 9 23.03 -3.84 -1.65
C PHE A 9 23.14 -2.81 -0.53
N GLU A 10 22.96 -1.51 -0.82
CA GLU A 10 22.93 -0.48 0.19
C GLU A 10 21.76 -0.67 1.14
N LYS A 11 21.96 -0.27 2.40
CA LYS A 11 20.95 -0.42 3.46
C LYS A 11 19.59 0.17 3.06
N ASN A 12 19.57 1.36 2.46
CA ASN A 12 18.33 2.03 2.07
C ASN A 12 17.58 1.24 0.98
N VAL A 13 18.30 0.61 0.04
CA VAL A 13 17.71 -0.23 -1.00
C VAL A 13 17.09 -1.48 -0.38
N ILE A 14 17.80 -2.18 0.50
CA ILE A 14 17.27 -3.38 1.17
C ILE A 14 16.05 -3.05 2.03
N GLU A 15 16.06 -1.93 2.75
CA GLU A 15 14.92 -1.45 3.53
C GLU A 15 13.73 -1.09 2.63
N PHE A 16 13.97 -0.44 1.49
CA PHE A 16 12.93 -0.15 0.51
C PHE A 16 12.32 -1.44 -0.07
N VAL A 17 13.14 -2.38 -0.53
CA VAL A 17 12.69 -3.68 -1.06
C VAL A 17 11.81 -4.41 -0.05
N THR A 18 12.19 -4.39 1.23
CA THR A 18 11.41 -5.03 2.29
C THR A 18 10.02 -4.40 2.42
N VAL A 19 9.94 -3.07 2.48
CA VAL A 19 8.67 -2.34 2.60
C VAL A 19 7.83 -2.48 1.32
N ALA A 20 8.45 -2.45 0.16
CA ALA A 20 7.81 -2.64 -1.14
C ALA A 20 7.17 -4.04 -1.26
N ALA A 21 7.89 -5.09 -0.82
CA ALA A 21 7.35 -6.46 -0.80
C ALA A 21 6.16 -6.60 0.17
N GLU A 22 6.24 -6.00 1.37
CA GLU A 22 5.14 -5.98 2.34
C GLU A 22 3.94 -5.20 1.82
N PHE A 23 4.15 -4.09 1.11
CA PHE A 23 3.09 -3.33 0.47
C PHE A 23 2.34 -4.18 -0.58
N CYS A 24 3.07 -4.87 -1.47
CA CYS A 24 2.44 -5.75 -2.46
C CYS A 24 1.65 -6.88 -1.79
N ALA A 25 2.26 -7.56 -0.82
CA ALA A 25 1.60 -8.63 -0.08
C ALA A 25 0.38 -8.16 0.72
N PHE A 26 0.39 -6.92 1.22
CA PHE A 26 -0.74 -6.31 1.89
C PHE A 26 -1.91 -6.10 0.91
N LEU A 27 -1.67 -5.54 -0.27
CA LEU A 27 -2.73 -5.32 -1.27
C LEU A 27 -3.29 -6.64 -1.81
N GLU A 28 -2.45 -7.65 -2.02
CA GLU A 28 -2.87 -8.99 -2.47
C GLU A 28 -3.81 -9.70 -1.49
N ARG A 29 -3.76 -9.35 -0.20
CA ARG A 29 -4.63 -9.88 0.86
C ARG A 29 -5.84 -9.00 1.16
N ALA A 30 -5.98 -7.86 0.51
CA ALA A 30 -6.99 -6.85 0.81
C ALA A 30 -8.43 -7.37 0.69
N GLU A 31 -8.70 -8.31 -0.23
CA GLU A 31 -10.03 -8.91 -0.44
C GLU A 31 -10.61 -9.58 0.81
N HIS A 32 -9.75 -9.99 1.75
CA HIS A 32 -10.16 -10.65 3.00
C HIS A 32 -10.23 -9.70 4.19
N MET A 33 -10.03 -8.39 3.96
CA MET A 33 -9.97 -7.39 5.03
C MET A 33 -11.29 -6.63 5.16
N LYS A 34 -11.59 -6.17 6.38
CA LYS A 34 -12.61 -5.14 6.59
C LYS A 34 -12.04 -3.78 6.14
N ARG A 35 -12.87 -2.90 5.55
CA ARG A 35 -12.47 -1.57 5.07
C ARG A 35 -11.73 -0.75 6.13
N LYS A 36 -12.22 -0.72 7.38
CA LYS A 36 -11.57 0.00 8.49
C LYS A 36 -10.12 -0.46 8.71
N ALA A 37 -9.90 -1.78 8.80
CA ALA A 37 -8.56 -2.35 8.98
C ALA A 37 -7.64 -2.07 7.78
N PHE A 38 -8.18 -2.13 6.56
CA PHE A 38 -7.47 -1.78 5.34
C PHE A 38 -7.01 -0.33 5.33
N VAL A 39 -7.92 0.62 5.62
CA VAL A 39 -7.60 2.05 5.69
C VAL A 39 -6.56 2.34 6.77
N ASP A 40 -6.71 1.74 7.96
CA ASP A 40 -5.76 1.90 9.07
C ASP A 40 -4.35 1.39 8.74
N THR A 41 -4.25 0.29 8.00
CA THR A 41 -2.97 -0.27 7.57
C THR A 41 -2.38 0.56 6.44
N SER A 42 -3.18 0.96 5.46
CA SER A 42 -2.76 1.81 4.34
C SER A 42 -2.15 3.12 4.83
N LEU A 43 -2.77 3.77 5.83
CA LEU A 43 -2.27 5.02 6.43
C LEU A 43 -0.93 4.86 7.18
N LYS A 44 -0.48 3.64 7.42
CA LYS A 44 0.84 3.35 8.01
C LYS A 44 1.86 2.94 6.96
N ILE A 45 1.47 2.08 6.01
CA ILE A 45 2.40 1.53 5.03
C ILE A 45 2.75 2.53 3.92
N LEU A 46 1.79 3.34 3.44
CA LEU A 46 2.04 4.32 2.38
C LEU A 46 3.07 5.39 2.78
N PRO A 47 3.00 6.05 3.96
CA PRO A 47 4.03 7.00 4.39
C PRO A 47 5.40 6.33 4.53
N LEU A 48 5.44 5.08 5.00
CA LEU A 48 6.69 4.34 5.13
C LEU A 48 7.28 4.02 3.75
N LEU A 49 6.46 3.59 2.79
CA LEU A 49 6.87 3.33 1.42
C LEU A 49 7.43 4.60 0.76
N TYR A 50 6.73 5.74 0.91
CA TYR A 50 7.19 7.04 0.40
C TYR A 50 8.54 7.43 1.01
N LEU A 51 8.67 7.34 2.34
CA LEU A 51 9.91 7.65 3.04
C LEU A 51 11.07 6.79 2.53
N LYS A 52 10.87 5.48 2.38
CA LYS A 52 11.92 4.57 1.90
C LYS A 52 12.29 4.83 0.44
N ALA A 53 11.33 5.10 -0.42
CA ALA A 53 11.58 5.48 -1.81
C ALA A 53 12.38 6.78 -1.91
N SER A 54 12.05 7.80 -1.10
CA SER A 54 12.74 9.09 -1.10
C SER A 54 14.20 9.02 -0.61
N LEU A 55 14.58 7.96 0.07
CA LEU A 55 15.94 7.72 0.58
C LEU A 55 16.79 6.84 -0.35
N LEU A 56 16.25 6.41 -1.49
CA LEU A 56 17.00 5.60 -2.45
C LEU A 56 18.20 6.38 -3.00
N PRO A 57 19.35 5.75 -3.14
CA PRO A 57 20.50 6.33 -3.81
C PRO A 57 20.18 6.57 -5.29
N LYS A 58 20.75 7.62 -5.89
CA LYS A 58 20.61 7.82 -7.33
C LYS A 58 21.24 6.67 -8.09
N CYS A 59 20.47 6.12 -9.00
CA CYS A 59 20.82 4.98 -9.83
C CYS A 59 20.52 5.31 -11.29
N GLU A 60 21.34 4.85 -12.20
CA GLU A 60 21.15 4.98 -13.65
C GLU A 60 21.06 3.59 -14.27
N THR A 61 20.33 3.45 -15.35
CA THR A 61 20.25 2.19 -16.09
C THR A 61 21.59 1.86 -16.75
N ILE A 62 21.94 0.59 -16.75
CA ILE A 62 23.20 0.06 -17.31
C ILE A 62 22.91 -0.70 -18.61
N GLY A 63 21.81 -1.45 -18.66
CA GLY A 63 21.39 -2.22 -19.81
C GLY A 63 20.73 -1.38 -20.91
N ASP A 64 20.72 -1.93 -22.10
CA ASP A 64 20.08 -1.30 -23.27
C ASP A 64 18.59 -1.68 -23.42
N GLU A 65 18.12 -2.68 -22.67
CA GLU A 65 16.76 -3.22 -22.74
C GLU A 65 15.98 -2.92 -21.44
N ALA A 66 14.70 -2.60 -21.60
CA ALA A 66 13.82 -2.44 -20.45
C ALA A 66 13.62 -3.79 -19.74
N PRO A 67 13.61 -3.83 -18.39
CA PRO A 67 13.31 -5.03 -17.63
C PRO A 67 11.92 -5.61 -17.98
N GLU A 68 11.77 -6.91 -17.81
CA GLU A 68 10.47 -7.57 -17.96
C GLU A 68 9.46 -7.06 -16.94
N THR A 69 8.18 -7.00 -17.35
CA THR A 69 7.06 -6.67 -16.47
C THR A 69 6.36 -7.96 -16.02
N TYR A 70 5.94 -7.99 -14.77
CA TYR A 70 5.19 -9.10 -14.17
C TYR A 70 3.68 -8.86 -14.17
N VAL A 71 3.26 -7.61 -13.90
CA VAL A 71 1.85 -7.27 -13.76
C VAL A 71 1.20 -7.18 -15.13
N THR A 72 0.37 -8.17 -15.45
CA THR A 72 -0.47 -8.17 -16.63
C THR A 72 -1.73 -7.33 -16.42
N GLU A 73 -2.42 -6.96 -17.50
CA GLU A 73 -3.73 -6.28 -17.42
C GLU A 73 -4.73 -7.07 -16.56
N GLU A 74 -4.72 -8.40 -16.63
CA GLU A 74 -5.60 -9.25 -15.82
C GLU A 74 -5.28 -9.14 -14.31
N ILE A 75 -4.00 -9.20 -13.92
CA ILE A 75 -3.55 -9.05 -12.52
C ILE A 75 -3.93 -7.65 -12.01
N TYR A 76 -3.68 -6.63 -12.81
CA TYR A 76 -4.03 -5.26 -12.49
C TYR A 76 -5.54 -5.09 -12.24
N GLU A 77 -6.38 -5.53 -13.18
CA GLU A 77 -7.83 -5.39 -13.09
C GLU A 77 -8.43 -6.18 -11.92
N ILE A 78 -7.96 -7.39 -11.64
CA ILE A 78 -8.41 -8.17 -10.48
C ILE A 78 -8.12 -7.39 -9.19
N LEU A 79 -6.91 -6.88 -9.03
CA LEU A 79 -6.54 -6.09 -7.84
C LEU A 79 -7.39 -4.83 -7.72
N ARG A 80 -7.52 -4.06 -8.81
CA ARG A 80 -8.30 -2.82 -8.83
C ARG A 80 -9.76 -3.06 -8.45
N ILE A 81 -10.39 -4.10 -9.02
CA ILE A 81 -11.80 -4.45 -8.73
C ILE A 81 -11.97 -4.87 -7.27
N ASN A 82 -11.06 -5.66 -6.72
CA ASN A 82 -11.10 -6.07 -5.32
C ASN A 82 -11.00 -4.86 -4.38
N LEU A 83 -10.08 -3.94 -4.66
CA LEU A 83 -9.91 -2.72 -3.90
C LEU A 83 -11.13 -1.79 -4.01
N ALA A 84 -11.68 -1.63 -5.22
CA ALA A 84 -12.91 -0.85 -5.44
C ALA A 84 -14.10 -1.43 -4.66
N GLY A 85 -14.25 -2.76 -4.66
CA GLY A 85 -15.27 -3.46 -3.88
C GLY A 85 -15.11 -3.25 -2.37
N LEU A 86 -13.88 -3.31 -1.87
CA LEU A 86 -13.55 -3.07 -0.47
C LEU A 86 -13.83 -1.62 -0.04
N MET A 87 -13.47 -0.65 -0.87
CA MET A 87 -13.68 0.78 -0.59
C MET A 87 -15.15 1.21 -0.79
N GLY A 88 -15.86 0.59 -1.74
CA GLY A 88 -17.25 0.89 -2.05
C GLY A 88 -17.48 2.37 -2.37
N GLU A 89 -18.44 3.01 -1.73
CA GLU A 89 -18.78 4.42 -1.93
C GLU A 89 -17.66 5.40 -1.55
N LYS A 90 -16.65 4.93 -0.79
CA LYS A 90 -15.50 5.73 -0.35
C LYS A 90 -14.31 5.64 -1.31
N ASP A 91 -14.44 4.95 -2.44
CA ASP A 91 -13.35 4.79 -3.41
C ASP A 91 -13.04 6.08 -4.15
N ASP A 92 -14.04 6.90 -4.40
CA ASP A 92 -13.92 8.11 -5.19
C ASP A 92 -13.42 9.33 -4.39
N TYR A 93 -12.49 10.07 -4.97
CA TYR A 93 -12.04 11.35 -4.42
C TYR A 93 -11.79 12.40 -5.50
N LEU A 94 -11.64 13.68 -5.11
CA LEU A 94 -11.36 14.77 -6.02
C LEU A 94 -9.87 15.09 -6.05
N ASP A 95 -9.27 15.08 -7.24
CA ASP A 95 -7.89 15.50 -7.44
C ASP A 95 -7.79 17.04 -7.28
N VAL A 96 -6.72 17.49 -6.60
CA VAL A 96 -6.55 18.92 -6.24
C VAL A 96 -5.32 19.58 -6.87
N PHE A 97 -4.43 18.81 -7.52
CA PHE A 97 -3.15 19.28 -8.05
C PHE A 97 -3.01 19.03 -9.55
N VAL A 98 -4.05 19.25 -10.32
CA VAL A 98 -4.00 19.11 -11.78
C VAL A 98 -3.73 20.47 -12.41
N GLN A 99 -2.68 20.58 -13.22
CA GLN A 99 -2.34 21.82 -13.92
C GLN A 99 -3.51 22.35 -14.75
N ASP A 100 -4.33 21.47 -15.29
CA ASP A 100 -5.49 21.80 -16.12
C ASP A 100 -6.69 22.34 -15.31
N MET A 101 -6.69 22.23 -13.97
CA MET A 101 -7.75 22.83 -13.14
C MET A 101 -7.83 24.34 -13.25
N VAL A 102 -6.78 25.00 -13.70
CA VAL A 102 -6.79 26.45 -13.99
C VAL A 102 -7.74 26.79 -15.16
N TYR A 103 -8.03 25.82 -16.01
CA TYR A 103 -8.85 25.97 -17.23
C TYR A 103 -10.16 25.17 -17.19
N SER A 104 -10.40 24.39 -16.13
CA SER A 104 -11.60 23.57 -15.98
C SER A 104 -12.38 23.96 -14.73
N ASP A 105 -13.66 24.28 -14.89
CA ASP A 105 -14.57 24.56 -13.77
C ASP A 105 -15.05 23.25 -13.07
N GLN A 106 -14.60 22.09 -13.55
CA GLN A 106 -15.01 20.80 -12.99
C GLN A 106 -13.82 20.07 -12.35
N PRO A 107 -13.96 19.62 -11.09
CA PRO A 107 -12.93 18.83 -10.43
C PRO A 107 -12.79 17.46 -11.13
N ILE A 108 -11.55 16.98 -11.21
CA ILE A 108 -11.26 15.66 -11.78
C ILE A 108 -11.50 14.62 -10.70
N LYS A 109 -12.39 13.69 -10.99
CA LYS A 109 -12.67 12.54 -10.14
C LYS A 109 -11.62 11.45 -10.37
N LYS A 110 -11.08 10.92 -9.29
CA LYS A 110 -10.15 9.77 -9.24
C LYS A 110 -10.62 8.73 -8.25
N SER A 111 -10.05 7.55 -8.29
CA SER A 111 -10.35 6.47 -7.36
C SER A 111 -9.12 6.00 -6.60
N ILE A 112 -9.31 5.67 -5.32
CA ILE A 112 -8.28 5.11 -4.44
C ILE A 112 -7.82 3.75 -4.99
N SER A 113 -8.75 2.94 -5.48
CA SER A 113 -8.48 1.62 -6.04
C SER A 113 -7.57 1.66 -7.26
N GLU A 114 -7.81 2.60 -8.18
CA GLU A 114 -6.98 2.78 -9.38
C GLU A 114 -5.58 3.27 -9.02
N ASP A 115 -5.47 4.31 -8.19
CA ASP A 115 -4.16 4.83 -7.77
C ASP A 115 -3.33 3.76 -7.01
N LEU A 116 -3.97 2.96 -6.15
CA LEU A 116 -3.28 1.86 -5.46
C LEU A 116 -2.84 0.74 -6.43
N ALA A 117 -3.67 0.42 -7.44
CA ALA A 117 -3.32 -0.56 -8.46
C ALA A 117 -2.16 -0.07 -9.35
N ASP A 118 -2.12 1.21 -9.68
CA ASP A 118 -1.01 1.82 -10.41
C ASP A 118 0.31 1.77 -9.60
N ILE A 119 0.25 2.14 -8.31
CA ILE A 119 1.41 2.04 -7.42
C ILE A 119 1.86 0.57 -7.29
N TYR A 120 0.91 -0.35 -7.15
CA TYR A 120 1.20 -1.78 -7.07
C TYR A 120 1.89 -2.28 -8.32
N GLN A 121 1.47 -1.89 -9.51
CA GLN A 121 2.07 -2.31 -10.77
C GLN A 121 3.55 -1.93 -10.80
N ASP A 122 3.90 -0.65 -10.59
CA ASP A 122 5.27 -0.18 -10.57
C ASP A 122 6.14 -0.92 -9.54
N ILE A 123 5.61 -1.07 -8.33
CA ILE A 123 6.33 -1.70 -7.21
C ILE A 123 6.47 -3.21 -7.42
N LYS A 124 5.43 -3.90 -7.92
CA LYS A 124 5.44 -5.34 -8.13
C LYS A 124 6.38 -5.73 -9.26
N ASP A 125 6.38 -4.99 -10.35
CA ASP A 125 7.31 -5.19 -11.47
C ASP A 125 8.76 -5.02 -11.00
N PHE A 126 9.05 -3.97 -10.23
CA PHE A 126 10.35 -3.79 -9.60
C PHE A 126 10.74 -4.98 -8.71
N ILE A 127 9.87 -5.42 -7.78
CA ILE A 127 10.16 -6.52 -6.87
C ILE A 127 10.39 -7.83 -7.62
N PHE A 128 9.58 -8.11 -8.63
CA PHE A 128 9.73 -9.30 -9.46
C PHE A 128 11.11 -9.39 -10.10
N VAL A 129 11.56 -8.33 -10.77
CA VAL A 129 12.87 -8.28 -11.43
C VAL A 129 14.00 -8.30 -10.39
N PHE A 130 13.85 -7.57 -9.30
CA PHE A 130 14.86 -7.53 -8.23
C PHE A 130 15.11 -8.91 -7.62
N GLN A 131 14.07 -9.75 -7.49
CA GLN A 131 14.16 -11.12 -6.97
C GLN A 131 14.89 -12.08 -7.91
N LEU A 132 15.04 -11.79 -9.20
CA LEU A 132 15.81 -12.62 -10.13
C LEU A 132 17.30 -12.68 -9.76
N GLY A 133 17.81 -11.70 -9.03
CA GLY A 133 19.15 -11.72 -8.45
C GLY A 133 20.27 -11.44 -9.45
N LEU A 134 19.98 -10.93 -10.63
CA LEU A 134 20.96 -10.52 -11.63
C LEU A 134 21.32 -9.04 -11.44
N ASN A 135 22.57 -8.73 -11.11
CA ASN A 135 23.00 -7.40 -10.70
C ASN A 135 22.60 -6.27 -11.66
N GLU A 136 22.73 -6.51 -12.96
CA GLU A 136 22.38 -5.53 -14.00
C GLU A 136 20.88 -5.25 -14.01
N THR A 137 20.06 -6.29 -14.09
CA THR A 137 18.59 -6.15 -14.10
C THR A 137 18.03 -5.63 -12.78
N MET A 138 18.66 -5.98 -11.63
CA MET A 138 18.34 -5.40 -10.33
C MET A 138 18.60 -3.90 -10.30
N ASN A 139 19.75 -3.47 -10.85
CA ASN A 139 20.10 -2.06 -10.93
C ASN A 139 19.10 -1.30 -11.81
N ASP A 140 18.80 -1.83 -12.98
CA ASP A 140 17.94 -1.16 -13.96
C ASP A 140 16.49 -1.10 -13.47
N SER A 141 15.99 -2.16 -12.83
CA SER A 141 14.67 -2.13 -12.20
C SER A 141 14.59 -1.10 -11.05
N LEU A 142 15.68 -0.95 -10.28
CA LEU A 142 15.75 0.08 -9.23
C LEU A 142 15.76 1.49 -9.83
N ALA A 143 16.53 1.72 -10.88
CA ALA A 143 16.60 3.01 -11.57
C ALA A 143 15.23 3.42 -12.13
N ILE A 144 14.54 2.50 -12.82
CA ILE A 144 13.20 2.73 -13.37
C ILE A 144 12.18 2.97 -12.27
N CYS A 145 12.20 2.16 -11.21
CA CYS A 145 11.30 2.35 -10.06
C CYS A 145 11.49 3.72 -9.41
N GLN A 146 12.75 4.18 -9.29
CA GLN A 146 13.07 5.51 -8.75
C GLN A 146 12.63 6.64 -9.68
N GLU A 147 12.80 6.50 -11.00
CA GLU A 147 12.31 7.45 -11.98
C GLU A 147 10.78 7.56 -11.91
N ASN A 148 10.07 6.42 -11.92
CA ASN A 148 8.62 6.35 -11.82
C ASN A 148 8.10 6.90 -10.48
N PHE A 149 8.88 6.76 -9.39
CA PHE A 149 8.55 7.44 -8.13
C PHE A 149 8.46 8.95 -8.31
N GLY A 150 9.43 9.54 -8.99
CA GLY A 150 9.47 10.98 -9.23
C GLY A 150 8.39 11.47 -10.19
N LEU A 151 8.05 10.69 -11.21
CA LEU A 151 7.18 11.09 -12.31
C LEU A 151 5.72 10.67 -12.14
N LEU A 152 5.46 9.51 -11.52
CA LEU A 152 4.17 8.84 -11.56
C LEU A 152 3.66 8.45 -10.16
N TRP A 153 4.15 7.31 -9.62
CA TRP A 153 3.51 6.68 -8.47
C TRP A 153 3.73 7.41 -7.14
N GLY A 154 4.78 8.21 -7.00
CA GLY A 154 5.00 9.00 -5.79
C GLY A 154 3.89 10.05 -5.58
N GLN A 155 3.46 10.72 -6.65
CA GLN A 155 2.35 11.68 -6.59
C GLN A 155 1.01 10.97 -6.32
N LYS A 156 0.76 9.82 -6.97
CA LYS A 156 -0.45 9.00 -6.71
C LYS A 156 -0.51 8.56 -5.26
N LEU A 157 0.62 8.11 -4.71
CA LEU A 157 0.72 7.72 -3.30
C LEU A 157 0.32 8.85 -2.34
N VAL A 158 0.80 10.06 -2.56
CA VAL A 158 0.46 11.23 -1.72
C VAL A 158 -1.03 11.58 -1.85
N ASN A 159 -1.58 11.53 -3.04
CA ASN A 159 -3.00 11.80 -3.27
C ASN A 159 -3.88 10.74 -2.58
N THR A 160 -3.55 9.47 -2.75
CA THR A 160 -4.24 8.34 -2.10
C THR A 160 -4.15 8.42 -0.58
N LEU A 161 -2.98 8.75 -0.04
CA LEU A 161 -2.79 8.93 1.40
C LEU A 161 -3.72 10.03 1.96
N ARG A 162 -3.86 11.16 1.24
CA ARG A 162 -4.78 12.23 1.60
C ARG A 162 -6.24 11.76 1.54
N ALA A 163 -6.62 11.03 0.48
CA ALA A 163 -7.97 10.51 0.32
C ALA A 163 -8.33 9.51 1.44
N LEU A 164 -7.43 8.58 1.77
CA LEU A 164 -7.62 7.61 2.86
C LEU A 164 -7.68 8.29 4.24
N HIS A 165 -6.92 9.37 4.45
CA HIS A 165 -7.01 10.17 5.66
C HIS A 165 -8.40 10.81 5.81
N ASP A 166 -8.94 11.32 4.72
CA ASP A 166 -10.29 11.89 4.69
C ASP A 166 -11.35 10.83 5.00
N VAL A 167 -11.25 9.64 4.38
CA VAL A 167 -12.13 8.49 4.66
C VAL A 167 -12.11 8.14 6.15
N LYS A 168 -10.94 8.12 6.77
CA LYS A 168 -10.81 7.71 8.18
C LYS A 168 -11.33 8.75 9.17
N TYR A 169 -11.04 10.04 8.94
CA TYR A 169 -11.20 11.06 9.96
C TYR A 169 -12.33 12.05 9.70
N ASN A 170 -12.75 12.23 8.44
CA ASN A 170 -13.70 13.25 8.05
C ASN A 170 -15.03 12.69 7.53
N GLN A 171 -15.06 11.42 7.11
CA GLN A 171 -16.25 10.79 6.55
C GLN A 171 -16.86 9.78 7.55
N GLN A 172 -17.14 10.22 8.78
CA GLN A 172 -17.90 9.41 9.72
C GLN A 172 -19.36 9.31 9.23
N ASN A 173 -19.75 8.15 8.72
CA ASN A 173 -21.10 7.83 8.34
C ASN A 173 -21.66 6.71 9.22
N GLU A 174 -22.97 6.71 9.38
CA GLU A 174 -23.79 5.83 10.21
C GLU A 174 -23.53 4.31 10.00
N ASN A 175 -22.97 3.91 8.86
CA ASN A 175 -22.63 2.52 8.56
C ASN A 175 -21.35 2.02 9.26
N ASP A 176 -20.52 2.93 9.81
CA ASP A 176 -19.33 2.52 10.58
C ASP A 176 -19.69 2.12 12.03
N GLU A 177 -20.94 2.41 12.48
CA GLU A 177 -21.45 2.00 13.79
C GLU A 177 -21.79 0.50 13.82
N GLU A 178 -22.27 -0.10 12.71
CA GLU A 178 -22.57 -1.53 12.63
C GLU A 178 -21.31 -2.39 12.79
N ASP A 179 -20.18 -1.98 12.17
CA ASP A 179 -18.88 -2.66 12.32
C ASP A 179 -18.33 -2.56 13.77
N ASN A 180 -18.67 -1.50 14.51
CA ASN A 180 -18.26 -1.34 15.91
C ASN A 180 -19.14 -2.14 16.88
N GLU A 181 -20.41 -2.39 16.57
CA GLU A 181 -21.31 -3.19 17.39
C GLU A 181 -20.97 -4.69 17.30
N GLU A 182 -20.53 -5.18 16.14
CA GLU A 182 -20.06 -6.57 16.00
C GLU A 182 -18.77 -6.82 16.78
N GLU A 183 -17.80 -5.89 16.75
CA GLU A 183 -16.53 -5.99 17.51
C GLU A 183 -16.77 -5.99 19.03
N ASN A 184 -17.76 -5.21 19.52
CA ASN A 184 -18.13 -5.20 20.93
C ASN A 184 -18.89 -6.45 21.37
N ASN A 185 -19.63 -7.10 20.48
CA ASN A 185 -20.33 -8.35 20.78
C ASN A 185 -19.38 -9.55 20.79
N GLU A 186 -18.37 -9.62 19.94
CA GLU A 186 -17.35 -10.69 19.97
C GLU A 186 -16.51 -10.62 21.25
N LEU A 187 -16.22 -9.42 21.79
CA LEU A 187 -15.48 -9.26 23.05
C LEU A 187 -16.32 -9.59 24.30
N SER A 188 -17.64 -9.54 24.21
CA SER A 188 -18.53 -9.85 25.35
C SER A 188 -18.76 -11.34 25.57
N ASP A 189 -18.57 -12.18 24.56
CA ASP A 189 -18.79 -13.64 24.65
C ASP A 189 -17.55 -14.42 25.14
N GLU A 190 -16.35 -13.82 25.12
CA GLU A 190 -15.13 -14.46 25.63
C GLU A 190 -14.89 -14.27 27.14
N ASP A 191 -15.63 -13.41 27.83
CA ASP A 191 -15.32 -13.02 29.22
C ASP A 191 -16.12 -13.78 30.30
N TYR A 192 -16.91 -14.80 29.94
CA TYR A 192 -17.69 -15.59 30.91
C TYR A 192 -17.10 -16.98 31.23
N GLY A 193 -15.85 -17.23 30.94
CA GLY A 193 -15.20 -18.55 31.06
C GLY A 193 -14.22 -18.76 32.21
N CYS A 194 -14.07 -17.86 33.18
CA CYS A 194 -13.06 -18.10 34.22
C CYS A 194 -13.36 -17.43 35.57
N LEU A 195 -14.21 -18.04 36.39
CA LEU A 195 -14.18 -17.83 37.86
C LEU A 195 -14.97 -18.95 38.58
N LEU A 196 -14.39 -20.09 38.77
CA LEU A 196 -14.74 -21.02 39.87
C LEU A 196 -13.45 -21.72 40.39
N TYR A 197 -12.62 -20.97 41.10
CA TYR A 197 -11.67 -21.54 42.04
C TYR A 197 -12.21 -21.33 43.46
N THR A 198 -12.85 -22.38 43.99
CA THR A 198 -13.18 -22.45 45.40
C THR A 198 -11.95 -22.93 46.17
N SER A 199 -11.42 -22.07 47.03
CA SER A 199 -10.39 -22.41 48.01
C SER A 199 -10.90 -23.47 49.01
N PRO A 200 -10.17 -24.51 49.35
CA PRO A 200 -10.49 -25.34 50.50
C PRO A 200 -10.06 -24.60 51.80
N SER A 201 -10.98 -24.53 52.75
CA SER A 201 -10.78 -24.03 54.10
C SER A 201 -9.84 -24.98 54.89
N PRO A 202 -8.92 -24.48 55.76
CA PRO A 202 -8.18 -25.30 56.68
C PRO A 202 -9.06 -25.72 57.84
N ARG A 203 -9.06 -27.01 58.14
CA ARG A 203 -9.55 -27.55 59.40
C ARG A 203 -8.39 -28.08 60.21
N ASP A 204 -8.35 -27.61 61.44
CA ASP A 204 -7.86 -28.16 62.72
C ASP A 204 -6.91 -29.37 62.66
#